data_b6c685d18800aae95253c7752b532075
#
_entry.id   b6c685d18800aae95253c7752b532075
#
_cell.length_a   1.000
_cell.length_b   1.000
_cell.length_c   1.000
_cell.angle_alpha   90.00
_cell.angle_beta   90.00
_cell.angle_gamma   90.00
#
_symmetry.space_group_name_H-M   'P 1'
#
loop_
_entity.id
_entity.type
_entity.pdbx_description
1 polymer ?
#
loop_
_entity_poly.entity_id
_entity_poly.type
_entity_poly.pdbx_seq_one_letter_code
_entity_poly.pdbx_strand_id
1 'polypeptide(L)'
;MHTPSLEEYMQRIYRGDWDGVGELMLESAAKLEKTGCDFLICPDNTLHQALPYVLPRSPLPWLHIADAVMAEANARGYRKVGLSGTRWLMEGPVYPSGLVRPAAADREEMNRVIMDELVRGVLKPEAVVFFQRVYTRMKDAGCDAVVMGCTEIPLVMNDANSPLPTLDSTRLLARAALRRAVNT
;
A
#
# COMPACT_ATOMS: atom_id res chain seq x y z
N MET A 1 11.95 7.31 13.29
CA MET A 1 11.74 6.41 12.13
C MET A 1 12.79 5.31 12.16
N HIS A 2 12.39 4.06 11.87
CA HIS A 2 13.29 2.92 11.71
C HIS A 2 13.04 2.30 10.33
N THR A 3 14.10 2.03 9.57
CA THR A 3 14.00 1.59 8.17
C THR A 3 14.93 0.39 7.97
N PRO A 4 14.43 -0.85 8.14
CA PRO A 4 15.18 -2.06 7.79
C PRO A 4 15.44 -2.15 6.27
N SER A 5 16.34 -3.04 5.87
CA SER A 5 16.61 -3.29 4.46
C SER A 5 15.38 -3.84 3.73
N LEU A 6 15.03 -3.26 2.57
CA LEU A 6 13.99 -3.81 1.71
C LEU A 6 14.31 -5.26 1.31
N GLU A 7 15.57 -5.59 1.08
CA GLU A 7 16.00 -6.94 0.72
C GLU A 7 15.65 -7.98 1.78
N GLU A 8 15.80 -7.65 3.08
CA GLU A 8 15.44 -8.56 4.17
C GLU A 8 13.94 -8.88 4.18
N TYR A 9 13.09 -7.88 3.90
CA TYR A 9 11.66 -8.10 3.72
C TYR A 9 11.37 -8.93 2.49
N MET A 10 11.97 -8.60 1.34
CA MET A 10 11.70 -9.28 0.07
C MET A 10 12.11 -10.76 0.11
N GLN A 11 13.22 -11.12 0.76
CA GLN A 11 13.62 -12.51 0.94
C GLN A 11 12.57 -13.35 1.68
N ARG A 12 11.84 -12.76 2.64
CA ARG A 12 10.76 -13.43 3.36
C ARG A 12 9.46 -13.45 2.54
N ILE A 13 9.10 -12.34 1.92
CA ILE A 13 7.91 -12.22 1.08
C ILE A 13 7.95 -13.22 -0.08
N TYR A 14 9.08 -13.38 -0.75
CA TYR A 14 9.24 -14.36 -1.84
C TYR A 14 9.01 -15.81 -1.39
N ARG A 15 9.29 -16.13 -0.13
CA ARG A 15 9.06 -17.46 0.47
C ARG A 15 7.67 -17.61 1.11
N GLY A 16 6.87 -16.54 1.15
CA GLY A 16 5.60 -16.51 1.88
C GLY A 16 5.77 -16.55 3.40
N ASP A 17 6.95 -16.20 3.92
CA ASP A 17 7.29 -16.20 5.34
C ASP A 17 6.77 -14.91 6.01
N TRP A 18 5.44 -14.84 6.17
CA TRP A 18 4.78 -13.68 6.76
C TRP A 18 5.05 -13.53 8.26
N ASP A 19 5.32 -14.64 8.97
CA ASP A 19 5.75 -14.60 10.36
C ASP A 19 7.13 -13.95 10.49
N GLY A 20 8.08 -14.34 9.63
CA GLY A 20 9.38 -13.69 9.54
C GLY A 20 9.32 -12.21 9.14
N VAL A 21 8.39 -11.81 8.28
CA VAL A 21 8.09 -10.38 8.01
C VAL A 21 7.62 -9.70 9.30
N GLY A 22 6.73 -10.34 10.04
CA GLY A 22 6.23 -9.86 11.34
C GLY A 22 7.34 -9.65 12.36
N GLU A 23 8.34 -10.54 12.43
CA GLU A 23 9.49 -10.38 13.33
C GLU A 23 10.29 -9.11 13.02
N LEU A 24 10.57 -8.81 11.74
CA LEU A 24 11.24 -7.56 11.36
C LEU A 24 10.43 -6.32 11.75
N MET A 25 9.09 -6.38 11.63
CA MET A 25 8.21 -5.30 12.06
C MET A 25 8.23 -5.13 13.58
N LEU A 26 8.24 -6.24 14.35
CA LEU A 26 8.31 -6.22 15.81
C LEU A 26 9.65 -5.67 16.32
N GLU A 27 10.77 -6.00 15.67
CA GLU A 27 12.06 -5.40 15.98
C GLU A 27 12.02 -3.88 15.81
N SER A 28 11.36 -3.39 14.75
CA SER A 28 11.16 -1.97 14.50
C SER A 28 10.27 -1.35 15.58
N ALA A 29 9.18 -2.03 15.96
CA ALA A 29 8.26 -1.59 17.01
C ALA A 29 8.96 -1.42 18.35
N ALA A 30 9.75 -2.40 18.76
CA ALA A 30 10.50 -2.36 20.03
C ALA A 30 11.55 -1.23 20.08
N LYS A 31 12.18 -0.90 18.93
CA LYS A 31 13.11 0.23 18.84
C LYS A 31 12.38 1.56 18.96
N LEU A 32 11.23 1.69 18.31
CA LEU A 32 10.43 2.92 18.32
C LEU A 32 9.73 3.15 19.66
N GLU A 33 9.29 2.10 20.36
CA GLU A 33 8.78 2.18 21.73
C GLU A 33 9.82 2.84 22.66
N LYS A 34 11.07 2.38 22.60
CA LYS A 34 12.18 2.93 23.42
C LYS A 34 12.45 4.43 23.13
N THR A 35 11.99 4.95 22.02
CA THR A 35 12.12 6.38 21.67
C THR A 35 10.90 7.20 22.08
N GLY A 36 9.92 6.62 22.78
CA GLY A 36 8.75 7.31 23.29
C GLY A 36 7.65 7.54 22.25
N CYS A 37 7.54 6.66 21.24
CA CYS A 37 6.41 6.70 20.30
C CYS A 37 5.14 6.18 20.96
N ASP A 38 3.98 6.80 20.66
CA ASP A 38 2.67 6.41 21.18
C ASP A 38 1.94 5.42 20.27
N PHE A 39 2.25 5.41 18.97
CA PHE A 39 1.70 4.49 17.97
C PHE A 39 2.62 4.36 16.76
N LEU A 40 2.33 3.40 15.91
CA LEU A 40 3.14 3.05 14.76
C LEU A 40 2.34 3.13 13.46
N ILE A 41 3.05 3.44 12.38
CA ILE A 41 2.57 3.34 11.00
C ILE A 41 3.62 2.62 10.14
N CYS A 42 3.15 1.87 9.15
CA CYS A 42 3.98 1.31 8.10
C CYS A 42 3.45 1.80 6.75
N PRO A 43 4.22 2.61 5.99
CA PRO A 43 3.74 3.15 4.71
C PRO A 43 3.76 2.12 3.57
N ASP A 44 4.26 0.91 3.80
CA ASP A 44 4.24 -0.19 2.84
C ASP A 44 2.96 -1.03 3.00
N ASN A 45 2.15 -1.10 1.93
CA ASN A 45 0.89 -1.83 1.96
C ASN A 45 1.10 -3.35 2.09
N THR A 46 2.10 -3.91 1.40
CA THR A 46 2.31 -5.37 1.35
C THR A 46 2.65 -5.93 2.74
N LEU A 47 3.42 -5.19 3.53
CA LEU A 47 3.83 -5.62 4.88
C LEU A 47 2.64 -5.74 5.84
N HIS A 48 1.51 -5.06 5.56
CA HIS A 48 0.30 -5.20 6.36
C HIS A 48 -0.29 -6.62 6.37
N GLN A 49 0.13 -7.51 5.45
CA GLN A 49 -0.23 -8.93 5.52
C GLN A 49 0.33 -9.62 6.78
N ALA A 50 1.42 -9.11 7.33
CA ALA A 50 2.02 -9.65 8.55
C ALA A 50 1.37 -9.11 9.84
N LEU A 51 0.48 -8.12 9.78
CA LEU A 51 -0.13 -7.53 10.98
C LEU A 51 -0.85 -8.56 11.89
N PRO A 52 -1.51 -9.62 11.39
CA PRO A 52 -2.05 -10.66 12.26
C PRO A 52 -1.01 -11.31 13.20
N TYR A 53 0.26 -11.40 12.77
CA TYR A 53 1.37 -11.89 13.59
C TYR A 53 1.96 -10.81 14.50
N VAL A 54 1.88 -9.55 14.07
CA VAL A 54 2.47 -8.40 14.76
C VAL A 54 1.59 -7.90 15.89
N LEU A 55 0.28 -7.69 15.63
CA LEU A 55 -0.62 -7.00 16.56
C LEU A 55 -0.70 -7.64 17.95
N PRO A 56 -0.75 -8.98 18.11
CA PRO A 56 -0.83 -9.61 19.44
C PRO A 56 0.44 -9.43 20.27
N ARG A 57 1.57 -9.08 19.65
CA ARG A 57 2.91 -9.03 20.24
C ARG A 57 3.52 -7.63 20.27
N SER A 58 2.92 -6.69 19.53
CA SER A 58 3.44 -5.33 19.41
C SER A 58 3.27 -4.55 20.72
N PRO A 59 4.31 -3.87 21.20
CA PRO A 59 4.20 -3.02 22.39
C PRO A 59 3.38 -1.74 22.15
N LEU A 60 3.17 -1.36 20.88
CA LEU A 60 2.47 -0.14 20.50
C LEU A 60 1.35 -0.44 19.50
N PRO A 61 0.26 0.33 19.51
CA PRO A 61 -0.81 0.20 18.54
C PRO A 61 -0.36 0.66 17.14
N TRP A 62 -0.95 0.06 16.10
CA TRP A 62 -0.70 0.38 14.70
C TRP A 62 -1.92 1.03 14.06
N LEU A 63 -1.69 1.98 13.15
CA LEU A 63 -2.71 2.40 12.19
C LEU A 63 -2.62 1.52 10.94
N HIS A 64 -3.75 0.94 10.55
CA HIS A 64 -3.81 0.09 9.36
C HIS A 64 -3.97 0.94 8.10
N ILE A 65 -3.10 0.72 7.10
CA ILE A 65 -3.08 1.54 5.88
C ILE A 65 -4.39 1.41 5.08
N ALA A 66 -4.93 0.19 4.97
CA ALA A 66 -6.18 -0.02 4.25
C ALA A 66 -7.37 0.66 4.94
N ASP A 67 -7.40 0.72 6.28
CA ASP A 67 -8.45 1.42 7.01
C ASP A 67 -8.43 2.91 6.71
N ALA A 68 -7.24 3.52 6.67
CA ALA A 68 -7.09 4.93 6.31
C ALA A 68 -7.57 5.23 4.88
N VAL A 69 -7.28 4.33 3.94
CA VAL A 69 -7.73 4.44 2.54
C VAL A 69 -9.23 4.25 2.42
N MET A 70 -9.79 3.20 3.05
CA MET A 70 -11.22 2.91 2.97
C MET A 70 -12.07 3.97 3.68
N ALA A 71 -11.58 4.53 4.78
CA ALA A 71 -12.24 5.66 5.44
C ALA A 71 -12.35 6.88 4.52
N GLU A 72 -11.27 7.20 3.78
CA GLU A 72 -11.28 8.29 2.80
C GLU A 72 -12.18 7.98 1.60
N ALA A 73 -12.14 6.75 1.08
CA ALA A 73 -13.01 6.32 -0.01
C ALA A 73 -14.50 6.49 0.38
N ASN A 74 -14.87 6.05 1.57
CA ASN A 74 -16.21 6.20 2.10
C ASN A 74 -16.60 7.67 2.31
N ALA A 75 -15.71 8.48 2.86
CA ALA A 75 -15.95 9.91 3.08
C ALA A 75 -16.17 10.69 1.76
N ARG A 76 -15.52 10.25 0.68
CA ARG A 76 -15.73 10.79 -0.67
C ARG A 76 -16.92 10.18 -1.41
N GLY A 77 -17.59 9.19 -0.84
CA GLY A 77 -18.75 8.52 -1.43
C GLY A 77 -18.43 7.54 -2.57
N TYR A 78 -17.17 7.08 -2.68
CA TYR A 78 -16.78 6.08 -3.68
C TYR A 78 -17.39 4.72 -3.33
N ARG A 79 -17.95 4.05 -4.34
CA ARG A 79 -18.70 2.79 -4.17
C ARG A 79 -17.99 1.58 -4.78
N LYS A 80 -17.23 1.79 -5.85
CA LYS A 80 -16.54 0.73 -6.56
C LYS A 80 -15.09 1.14 -6.80
N VAL A 81 -14.22 0.69 -5.93
CA VAL A 81 -12.83 1.14 -5.90
C VAL A 81 -11.91 0.09 -6.52
N GLY A 82 -11.03 0.53 -7.41
CA GLY A 82 -9.95 -0.27 -7.97
C GLY A 82 -8.76 -0.37 -7.01
N LEU A 83 -8.01 -1.48 -7.09
CA LEU A 83 -6.76 -1.67 -6.34
C LEU A 83 -5.60 -1.88 -7.31
N SER A 84 -4.56 -1.06 -7.19
CA SER A 84 -3.28 -1.21 -7.89
C SER A 84 -2.13 -1.33 -6.88
N GLY A 85 -1.08 -2.06 -7.24
CA GLY A 85 0.07 -2.29 -6.37
C GLY A 85 0.88 -3.51 -6.78
N THR A 86 1.70 -4.04 -5.89
CA THR A 86 2.43 -5.26 -6.11
C THR A 86 1.48 -6.47 -6.21
N ARG A 87 1.94 -7.57 -6.82
CA ARG A 87 1.14 -8.80 -6.90
C ARG A 87 0.73 -9.30 -5.51
N TRP A 88 1.64 -9.26 -4.53
CA TRP A 88 1.36 -9.71 -3.15
C TRP A 88 0.26 -8.90 -2.49
N LEU A 89 0.22 -7.59 -2.74
CA LEU A 89 -0.88 -6.76 -2.24
C LEU A 89 -2.19 -7.09 -2.93
N MET A 90 -2.18 -7.19 -4.26
CA MET A 90 -3.42 -7.43 -5.05
C MET A 90 -4.02 -8.82 -4.82
N GLU A 91 -3.20 -9.81 -4.49
CA GLU A 91 -3.62 -11.19 -4.22
C GLU A 91 -3.82 -11.47 -2.73
N GLY A 92 -3.27 -10.62 -1.87
CA GLY A 92 -3.30 -10.77 -0.42
C GLY A 92 -4.55 -10.18 0.25
N PRO A 93 -4.65 -10.37 1.57
CA PRO A 93 -5.85 -10.03 2.35
C PRO A 93 -5.86 -8.59 2.90
N VAL A 94 -4.87 -7.74 2.58
CA VAL A 94 -4.73 -6.39 3.18
C VAL A 94 -5.95 -5.51 2.92
N TYR A 95 -6.48 -5.56 1.71
CA TYR A 95 -7.70 -4.83 1.34
C TYR A 95 -8.91 -5.76 1.21
N PRO A 96 -10.13 -5.24 1.47
CA PRO A 96 -11.37 -6.03 1.30
C PRO A 96 -11.45 -6.70 -0.07
N SER A 97 -12.07 -7.87 -0.12
CA SER A 97 -12.26 -8.66 -1.35
C SER A 97 -13.12 -7.95 -2.41
N GLY A 98 -13.94 -6.99 -1.98
CA GLY A 98 -14.82 -6.21 -2.87
C GLY A 98 -14.12 -5.19 -3.76
N LEU A 99 -12.82 -4.90 -3.58
CA LEU A 99 -12.09 -4.02 -4.48
C LEU A 99 -11.85 -4.70 -5.84
N VAL A 100 -11.97 -3.92 -6.92
CA VAL A 100 -11.71 -4.41 -8.28
C VAL A 100 -10.21 -4.52 -8.50
N ARG A 101 -9.77 -5.70 -8.87
CA ARG A 101 -8.37 -5.98 -9.20
C ARG A 101 -8.19 -6.05 -10.71
N PRO A 102 -7.05 -5.61 -11.29
CA PRO A 102 -6.77 -5.79 -12.71
C PRO A 102 -6.79 -7.25 -13.13
N ALA A 103 -6.94 -7.51 -14.43
CA ALA A 103 -6.75 -8.84 -15.00
C ALA A 103 -5.36 -9.41 -14.68
N ALA A 104 -5.21 -10.73 -14.67
CA ALA A 104 -3.96 -11.40 -14.29
C ALA A 104 -2.74 -10.86 -15.04
N ALA A 105 -2.82 -10.72 -16.36
CA ALA A 105 -1.73 -10.20 -17.18
C ALA A 105 -1.35 -8.74 -16.81
N ASP A 106 -2.35 -7.89 -16.50
CA ASP A 106 -2.08 -6.52 -16.05
C ASP A 106 -1.46 -6.50 -14.63
N ARG A 107 -1.82 -7.45 -13.75
CA ARG A 107 -1.21 -7.56 -12.41
C ARG A 107 0.26 -7.96 -12.48
N GLU A 108 0.59 -8.91 -13.34
CA GLU A 108 1.98 -9.35 -13.56
C GLU A 108 2.83 -8.23 -14.12
N GLU A 109 2.34 -7.55 -15.17
CA GLU A 109 3.06 -6.43 -15.76
C GLU A 109 3.17 -5.25 -14.79
N MET A 110 2.12 -4.95 -14.01
CA MET A 110 2.18 -3.92 -12.97
C MET A 110 3.25 -4.25 -11.92
N ASN A 111 3.31 -5.50 -11.46
CA ASN A 111 4.35 -5.94 -10.53
C ASN A 111 5.75 -5.82 -11.14
N ARG A 112 5.93 -6.18 -12.41
CA ARG A 112 7.21 -6.02 -13.12
C ARG A 112 7.61 -4.54 -13.18
N VAL A 113 6.69 -3.66 -13.61
CA VAL A 113 6.96 -2.21 -13.69
C VAL A 113 7.35 -1.65 -12.32
N ILE A 114 6.63 -2.04 -11.27
CA ILE A 114 6.92 -1.58 -9.90
C ILE A 114 8.31 -2.07 -9.46
N MET A 115 8.58 -3.38 -9.55
CA MET A 115 9.77 -4.00 -8.94
C MET A 115 11.04 -3.80 -9.77
N ASP A 116 10.93 -3.82 -11.10
CA ASP A 116 12.10 -3.76 -11.98
C ASP A 116 12.44 -2.34 -12.44
N GLU A 117 11.48 -1.41 -12.36
CA GLU A 117 11.65 -0.03 -12.81
C GLU A 117 11.48 0.96 -11.65
N LEU A 118 10.25 1.13 -11.11
CA LEU A 118 9.94 2.22 -10.18
C LEU A 118 10.75 2.13 -8.87
N VAL A 119 10.85 0.95 -8.25
CA VAL A 119 11.63 0.71 -7.01
C VAL A 119 13.12 1.03 -7.24
N ARG A 120 13.60 0.90 -8.47
CA ARG A 120 14.98 1.24 -8.84
C ARG A 120 15.17 2.70 -9.28
N GLY A 121 14.12 3.52 -9.15
CA GLY A 121 14.14 4.93 -9.55
C GLY A 121 14.09 5.14 -11.08
N VAL A 122 13.71 4.13 -11.86
CA VAL A 122 13.58 4.21 -13.31
C VAL A 122 12.15 4.61 -13.66
N LEU A 123 11.95 5.91 -13.93
CA LEU A 123 10.63 6.51 -14.20
C LEU A 123 10.48 6.74 -15.71
N LYS A 124 9.91 5.77 -16.41
CA LYS A 124 9.71 5.82 -17.87
C LYS A 124 8.32 6.36 -18.23
N PRO A 125 8.17 7.12 -19.34
CA PRO A 125 6.86 7.52 -19.85
C PRO A 125 5.93 6.33 -20.13
N GLU A 126 6.47 5.19 -20.54
CA GLU A 126 5.73 3.96 -20.81
C GLU A 126 5.02 3.41 -19.57
N ALA A 127 5.60 3.61 -18.39
CA ALA A 127 4.95 3.25 -17.12
C ALA A 127 3.67 4.07 -16.92
N VAL A 128 3.70 5.39 -17.20
CA VAL A 128 2.51 6.24 -17.14
C VAL A 128 1.41 5.72 -18.07
N VAL A 129 1.76 5.47 -19.34
CA VAL A 129 0.83 4.95 -20.36
C VAL A 129 0.24 3.61 -19.93
N PHE A 130 1.07 2.72 -19.35
CA PHE A 130 0.62 1.43 -18.84
C PHE A 130 -0.42 1.60 -17.71
N PHE A 131 -0.13 2.39 -16.68
CA PHE A 131 -1.05 2.63 -15.57
C PHE A 131 -2.34 3.31 -16.05
N GLN A 132 -2.27 4.30 -16.93
CA GLN A 132 -3.44 4.95 -17.52
C GLN A 132 -4.35 3.95 -18.24
N ARG A 133 -3.77 3.02 -19.02
CA ARG A 133 -4.52 1.97 -19.70
C ARG A 133 -5.22 1.04 -18.69
N VAL A 134 -4.53 0.61 -17.65
CA VAL A 134 -5.11 -0.26 -16.62
C VAL A 134 -6.23 0.47 -15.88
N TYR A 135 -6.03 1.72 -15.50
CA TYR A 135 -7.03 2.52 -14.79
C TYR A 135 -8.24 2.87 -15.68
N THR A 136 -8.04 3.04 -16.99
CA THR A 136 -9.16 3.17 -17.94
C THR A 136 -10.03 1.91 -17.96
N ARG A 137 -9.41 0.71 -18.00
CA ARG A 137 -10.16 -0.56 -17.91
C ARG A 137 -10.92 -0.70 -16.59
N MET A 138 -10.36 -0.24 -15.48
CA MET A 138 -11.07 -0.21 -14.19
C MET A 138 -12.26 0.76 -14.23
N LYS A 139 -12.09 1.94 -14.86
CA LYS A 139 -13.17 2.90 -15.07
C LYS A 139 -14.29 2.31 -15.91
N ASP A 140 -13.95 1.65 -17.02
CA ASP A 140 -14.90 0.97 -17.90
C ASP A 140 -15.63 -0.18 -17.19
N ALA A 141 -14.95 -0.84 -16.22
CA ALA A 141 -15.56 -1.81 -15.31
C ALA A 141 -16.44 -1.16 -14.22
N GLY A 142 -16.58 0.18 -14.22
CA GLY A 142 -17.45 0.94 -13.34
C GLY A 142 -16.79 1.36 -12.03
N CYS A 143 -15.46 1.33 -11.91
CA CYS A 143 -14.78 1.93 -10.76
C CYS A 143 -14.93 3.46 -10.79
N ASP A 144 -15.10 4.06 -9.61
CA ASP A 144 -15.21 5.51 -9.39
C ASP A 144 -13.96 6.11 -8.72
N ALA A 145 -13.03 5.26 -8.25
CA ALA A 145 -11.70 5.63 -7.76
C ALA A 145 -10.72 4.45 -7.89
N VAL A 146 -9.42 4.72 -7.73
CA VAL A 146 -8.37 3.70 -7.69
C VAL A 146 -7.39 3.94 -6.54
N VAL A 147 -7.08 2.88 -5.78
CA VAL A 147 -6.04 2.89 -4.76
C VAL A 147 -4.68 2.73 -5.42
N MET A 148 -3.76 3.65 -5.14
CA MET A 148 -2.33 3.52 -5.41
C MET A 148 -1.68 2.84 -4.20
N GLY A 149 -1.64 1.51 -4.21
CA GLY A 149 -1.20 0.66 -3.09
C GLY A 149 0.30 0.35 -3.10
N CYS A 150 1.10 1.23 -3.66
CA CYS A 150 2.57 1.15 -3.63
C CYS A 150 3.12 2.57 -3.53
N THR A 151 4.19 2.76 -2.77
CA THR A 151 4.86 4.05 -2.56
C THR A 151 5.41 4.66 -3.85
N GLU A 152 5.71 3.84 -4.84
CA GLU A 152 6.32 4.22 -6.10
C GLU A 152 5.30 4.65 -7.16
N ILE A 153 4.05 4.17 -7.11
CA ILE A 153 3.04 4.54 -8.11
C ILE A 153 2.79 6.07 -8.15
N PRO A 154 2.71 6.78 -7.01
CA PRO A 154 2.57 8.25 -7.02
C PRO A 154 3.72 9.02 -7.65
N LEU A 155 4.86 8.38 -7.94
CA LEU A 155 5.96 9.00 -8.68
C LEU A 155 5.62 9.19 -10.18
N VAL A 156 4.70 8.38 -10.71
CA VAL A 156 4.32 8.39 -12.12
C VAL A 156 2.83 8.69 -12.34
N MET A 157 1.97 8.47 -11.34
CA MET A 157 0.53 8.67 -11.41
C MET A 157 0.02 9.65 -10.35
N ASN A 158 -0.96 10.46 -10.72
CA ASN A 158 -1.66 11.39 -9.82
C ASN A 158 -3.03 11.76 -10.43
N ASP A 159 -3.84 12.57 -9.74
CA ASP A 159 -5.16 12.96 -10.21
C ASP A 159 -5.16 13.72 -11.55
N ALA A 160 -4.05 14.39 -11.91
CA ALA A 160 -3.96 15.15 -13.15
C ALA A 160 -3.75 14.27 -14.39
N ASN A 161 -3.14 13.09 -14.23
CA ASN A 161 -2.86 12.18 -15.34
C ASN A 161 -3.60 10.84 -15.25
N SER A 162 -4.40 10.61 -14.21
CA SER A 162 -5.22 9.41 -14.02
C SER A 162 -6.62 9.57 -14.60
N PRO A 163 -7.20 8.55 -15.28
CA PRO A 163 -8.58 8.57 -15.73
C PRO A 163 -9.61 8.38 -14.59
N LEU A 164 -9.15 8.04 -13.39
CA LEU A 164 -9.93 7.88 -12.16
C LEU A 164 -9.35 8.74 -11.04
N PRO A 165 -10.18 9.25 -10.12
CA PRO A 165 -9.69 9.79 -8.85
C PRO A 165 -8.75 8.82 -8.14
N THR A 166 -7.63 9.32 -7.61
CA THR A 166 -6.61 8.48 -6.98
C THR A 166 -6.68 8.54 -5.45
N LEU A 167 -6.45 7.40 -4.82
CA LEU A 167 -6.31 7.24 -3.38
C LEU A 167 -4.85 6.82 -3.09
N ASP A 168 -3.99 7.81 -2.82
CA ASP A 168 -2.60 7.60 -2.44
C ASP A 168 -2.55 7.05 -1.00
N SER A 169 -2.35 5.75 -0.88
CA SER A 169 -2.42 5.04 0.40
C SER A 169 -1.40 5.55 1.43
N THR A 170 -0.20 5.85 0.99
CA THR A 170 0.88 6.36 1.85
C THR A 170 0.54 7.73 2.40
N ARG A 171 0.08 8.63 1.55
CA ARG A 171 -0.33 9.99 1.94
C ARG A 171 -1.56 9.98 2.84
N LEU A 172 -2.50 9.09 2.58
CA LEU A 172 -3.71 8.92 3.41
C LEU A 172 -3.36 8.40 4.80
N LEU A 173 -2.45 7.42 4.90
CA LEU A 173 -1.94 6.93 6.17
C LEU A 173 -1.22 8.04 6.96
N ALA A 174 -0.36 8.82 6.30
CA ALA A 174 0.33 9.94 6.94
C ALA A 174 -0.65 11.00 7.49
N ARG A 175 -1.72 11.31 6.74
CA ARG A 175 -2.79 12.21 7.20
C ARG A 175 -3.59 11.62 8.38
N ALA A 176 -3.85 10.31 8.36
CA ALA A 176 -4.50 9.62 9.47
C ALA A 176 -3.63 9.67 10.75
N ALA A 177 -2.33 9.45 10.60
CA ALA A 177 -1.37 9.57 11.69
C ALA A 177 -1.33 10.99 12.28
N LEU A 178 -1.28 12.00 11.42
CA LEU A 178 -1.32 13.40 11.86
C LEU A 178 -2.63 13.71 12.62
N ARG A 179 -3.78 13.31 12.08
CA ARG A 179 -5.08 13.50 12.77
C ARG A 179 -5.09 12.83 14.15
N ARG A 180 -4.55 11.62 14.26
CA ARG A 180 -4.46 10.93 15.55
C ARG A 180 -3.57 11.68 16.53
N ALA A 181 -2.41 12.15 16.08
CA ALA A 181 -1.44 12.84 16.94
C ALA A 181 -1.90 14.20 17.46
N VAL A 182 -2.78 14.92 16.72
CA VAL A 182 -3.26 16.26 17.15
C VAL A 182 -4.60 16.21 17.89
N ASN A 183 -5.30 15.07 17.89
CA ASN A 183 -6.58 14.88 18.57
C ASN A 183 -6.46 14.02 19.85
N THR A 184 -5.24 13.75 20.29
CA THR A 184 -4.90 13.14 21.58
C THR A 184 -4.49 14.26 22.54
#